data_68758c5b10e1f9933dc87a36330ba59e
#
_entry.id   68758c5b10e1f9933dc87a36330ba59e
#
_cell.length_a   1.000
_cell.length_b   1.000
_cell.length_c   1.000
_cell.angle_alpha   90.00
_cell.angle_beta   90.00
_cell.angle_gamma   90.00
#
_symmetry.space_group_name_H-M   'P 1'
#
loop_
_entity.id
_entity.type
_entity.pdbx_description
1 polymer ?
#
loop_
_entity_poly.entity_id
_entity_poly.type
_entity_poly.pdbx_seq_one_letter_code
_entity_poly.pdbx_strand_id
1 'polypeptide(L)'
;DPVGACIGMRGTRIQAVQQELEGERVDIVVWSDDPVQYIISALEPADVDRIILDEDTKTADIIFATNDQLARAIGSQGQNVRLASELTGYRLNMLLEDEYNAQIENETKVYRDLFYNRLEVDEDLAQALVDIGFTTLEEVAYVPAETFYDIDGLDDEAIDAIQERAKEAVIADELQKQQTIKEPSAELLALEGMTP
;
A
#
# COMPACT_ATOMS: atom_id res chain seq x y z
N ASP A 1 6.12 29.22 -19.41
CA ASP A 1 6.89 28.38 -18.49
C ASP A 1 6.90 29.03 -17.10
N PRO A 2 6.12 28.52 -16.13
CA PRO A 2 6.03 29.08 -14.79
C PRO A 2 7.33 28.90 -14.00
N VAL A 3 8.03 27.79 -14.19
CA VAL A 3 9.31 27.50 -13.51
C VAL A 3 10.39 28.50 -13.98
N GLY A 4 10.52 28.69 -15.27
CA GLY A 4 11.45 29.67 -15.83
C GLY A 4 11.16 31.10 -15.38
N ALA A 5 9.87 31.45 -15.19
CA ALA A 5 9.49 32.77 -14.67
C ALA A 5 9.90 32.95 -13.19
N CYS A 6 9.85 31.92 -12.38
CA CYS A 6 10.30 31.93 -10.98
C CYS A 6 11.83 31.96 -10.88
N ILE A 7 12.53 31.17 -11.70
CA ILE A 7 14.00 31.13 -11.75
C ILE A 7 14.57 32.49 -12.21
N GLY A 8 13.97 33.08 -13.24
CA GLY A 8 14.43 34.32 -13.86
C GLY A 8 15.67 34.16 -14.73
N MET A 9 16.04 35.20 -15.42
CA MET A 9 17.22 35.18 -16.32
C MET A 9 18.49 34.81 -15.54
N ARG A 10 19.16 33.71 -15.95
CA ARG A 10 20.38 33.21 -15.30
C ARG A 10 20.20 32.91 -13.79
N GLY A 11 18.98 32.64 -13.34
CA GLY A 11 18.73 32.32 -11.94
C GLY A 11 18.66 33.52 -10.99
N THR A 12 18.57 34.74 -11.50
CA THR A 12 18.65 35.97 -10.66
C THR A 12 17.54 36.04 -9.60
N ARG A 13 16.32 35.56 -9.90
CA ARG A 13 15.21 35.62 -8.95
C ARG A 13 15.35 34.58 -7.86
N ILE A 14 15.63 33.32 -8.23
CA ILE A 14 15.79 32.26 -7.24
C ILE A 14 17.01 32.52 -6.34
N GLN A 15 18.12 33.06 -6.90
CA GLN A 15 19.29 33.41 -6.09
C GLN A 15 19.00 34.53 -5.07
N ALA A 16 18.15 35.49 -5.40
CA ALA A 16 17.72 36.51 -4.44
C ALA A 16 16.94 35.89 -3.27
N VAL A 17 16.04 34.93 -3.55
CA VAL A 17 15.30 34.19 -2.52
C VAL A 17 16.24 33.36 -1.65
N GLN A 18 17.20 32.66 -2.28
CA GLN A 18 18.18 31.85 -1.54
C GLN A 18 19.07 32.71 -0.63
N GLN A 19 19.41 33.94 -1.04
CA GLN A 19 20.19 34.88 -0.22
C GLN A 19 19.38 35.31 1.03
N GLU A 20 18.09 35.59 0.88
CA GLU A 20 17.20 35.90 2.03
C GLU A 20 17.01 34.73 2.99
N LEU A 21 17.12 33.48 2.47
CA LEU A 21 17.07 32.23 3.25
C LEU A 21 18.46 31.79 3.72
N GLU A 22 19.42 32.70 3.86
CA GLU A 22 20.78 32.40 4.37
C GLU A 22 21.56 31.35 3.53
N GLY A 23 21.21 31.20 2.25
CA GLY A 23 21.83 30.25 1.34
C GLY A 23 21.18 28.88 1.28
N GLU A 24 20.00 28.69 1.89
CA GLU A 24 19.25 27.44 1.75
C GLU A 24 18.91 27.16 0.29
N ARG A 25 18.93 25.88 -0.05
CA ARG A 25 18.57 25.43 -1.38
C ARG A 25 17.05 25.49 -1.56
N VAL A 26 16.62 26.09 -2.65
CA VAL A 26 15.21 26.21 -3.02
C VAL A 26 14.98 25.45 -4.32
N ASP A 27 14.08 24.51 -4.32
CA ASP A 27 13.58 23.81 -5.49
C ASP A 27 12.15 24.30 -5.80
N ILE A 28 11.82 24.40 -7.10
CA ILE A 28 10.51 24.91 -7.55
C ILE A 28 9.74 23.75 -8.12
N VAL A 29 8.57 23.48 -7.53
CA VAL A 29 7.66 22.43 -7.95
C VAL A 29 6.40 23.05 -8.56
N VAL A 30 5.98 22.56 -9.72
CA VAL A 30 4.71 22.98 -10.34
C VAL A 30 3.57 22.29 -9.62
N TRP A 31 2.65 23.10 -9.12
CA TRP A 31 1.44 22.57 -8.48
C TRP A 31 0.51 21.94 -9.52
N SER A 32 -0.16 20.83 -9.15
CA SER A 32 -1.16 20.16 -9.93
C SER A 32 -2.35 19.74 -9.05
N ASP A 33 -3.56 19.78 -9.61
CA ASP A 33 -4.76 19.23 -8.98
C ASP A 33 -4.74 17.68 -8.95
N ASP A 34 -4.02 17.08 -9.91
CA ASP A 34 -3.80 15.64 -9.96
C ASP A 34 -2.68 15.25 -8.98
N PRO A 35 -2.98 14.47 -7.93
CA PRO A 35 -2.00 14.11 -6.92
C PRO A 35 -0.83 13.30 -7.50
N VAL A 36 -1.06 12.45 -8.51
CA VAL A 36 0.00 11.66 -9.15
C VAL A 36 0.99 12.57 -9.86
N GLN A 37 0.50 13.52 -10.66
CA GLN A 37 1.34 14.49 -11.35
C GLN A 37 2.08 15.41 -10.38
N TYR A 38 1.44 15.77 -9.26
CA TYR A 38 2.07 16.61 -8.24
C TYR A 38 3.20 15.88 -7.52
N ILE A 39 3.01 14.60 -7.19
CA ILE A 39 4.05 13.75 -6.61
C ILE A 39 5.23 13.60 -7.57
N ILE A 40 4.97 13.31 -8.86
CA ILE A 40 6.02 13.19 -9.87
C ILE A 40 6.85 14.48 -9.92
N SER A 41 6.18 15.63 -10.01
CA SER A 41 6.86 16.94 -10.06
C SER A 41 7.66 17.24 -8.79
N ALA A 42 7.18 16.79 -7.63
CA ALA A 42 7.87 16.97 -6.34
C ALA A 42 9.13 16.09 -6.20
N LEU A 43 9.18 14.97 -6.94
CA LEU A 43 10.31 14.04 -6.94
C LEU A 43 11.35 14.29 -8.05
N GLU A 44 11.09 15.22 -8.96
CA GLU A 44 12.07 15.59 -9.97
C GLU A 44 13.42 15.99 -9.32
N PRO A 45 14.58 15.62 -9.91
CA PRO A 45 14.81 15.01 -11.21
C PRO A 45 14.87 13.46 -11.17
N ALA A 46 14.27 12.80 -10.19
CA ALA A 46 14.17 11.34 -10.18
C ALA A 46 13.09 10.89 -11.19
N ASP A 47 13.39 9.85 -11.93
CA ASP A 47 12.47 9.24 -12.88
C ASP A 47 11.67 8.14 -12.17
N VAL A 48 10.37 8.34 -12.07
CA VAL A 48 9.43 7.43 -11.40
C VAL A 48 8.84 6.48 -12.44
N ASP A 49 8.91 5.18 -12.19
CA ASP A 49 8.36 4.16 -13.09
C ASP A 49 6.85 3.97 -12.89
N ARG A 50 6.42 3.82 -11.64
CA ARG A 50 5.03 3.61 -11.29
C ARG A 50 4.67 4.25 -9.96
N ILE A 51 3.41 4.72 -9.84
CA ILE A 51 2.83 5.21 -8.60
C ILE A 51 1.52 4.47 -8.34
N ILE A 52 1.37 3.96 -7.11
CA ILE A 52 0.14 3.38 -6.62
C ILE A 52 -0.35 4.27 -5.49
N LEU A 53 -1.49 4.90 -5.72
CA LEU A 53 -2.07 5.89 -4.81
C LEU A 53 -3.23 5.29 -4.03
N ASP A 54 -3.19 5.45 -2.71
CA ASP A 54 -4.32 5.20 -1.82
C ASP A 54 -4.80 6.56 -1.28
N GLU A 55 -5.95 7.00 -1.78
CA GLU A 55 -6.52 8.29 -1.39
C GLU A 55 -7.15 8.27 0.00
N ASP A 56 -7.62 7.11 0.46
CA ASP A 56 -8.27 6.96 1.76
C ASP A 56 -7.27 7.10 2.90
N THR A 57 -6.14 6.44 2.78
CA THR A 57 -5.05 6.49 3.77
C THR A 57 -4.05 7.62 3.52
N LYS A 58 -4.17 8.33 2.39
CA LYS A 58 -3.19 9.33 1.93
C LYS A 58 -1.78 8.77 1.85
N THR A 59 -1.65 7.58 1.29
CA THR A 59 -0.37 6.89 1.05
C THR A 59 -0.12 6.75 -0.44
N ALA A 60 1.13 6.78 -0.85
CA ALA A 60 1.54 6.52 -2.21
C ALA A 60 2.79 5.64 -2.22
N ASP A 61 2.71 4.51 -2.93
CA ASP A 61 3.86 3.66 -3.20
C ASP A 61 4.49 4.10 -4.52
N ILE A 62 5.74 4.53 -4.44
CA ILE A 62 6.52 5.06 -5.56
C ILE A 62 7.55 4.02 -5.95
N ILE A 63 7.42 3.49 -7.16
CA ILE A 63 8.23 2.39 -7.66
C ILE A 63 9.26 2.93 -8.63
N PHE A 64 10.51 2.51 -8.45
CA PHE A 64 11.66 2.90 -9.26
C PHE A 64 12.30 1.68 -9.92
N ALA A 65 12.65 1.82 -11.19
CA ALA A 65 13.34 0.78 -11.94
C ALA A 65 14.79 0.58 -11.51
N THR A 66 15.44 1.60 -10.91
CA THR A 66 16.86 1.54 -10.53
C THR A 66 17.15 2.18 -9.19
N ASN A 67 18.17 1.67 -8.51
CA ASN A 67 18.69 2.21 -7.25
C ASN A 67 19.15 3.67 -7.37
N ASP A 68 19.64 4.09 -8.54
CA ASP A 68 20.11 5.47 -8.77
C ASP A 68 18.93 6.45 -8.71
N GLN A 69 17.81 6.11 -9.35
CA GLN A 69 16.60 6.94 -9.31
C GLN A 69 15.98 6.97 -7.91
N LEU A 70 15.90 5.81 -7.25
CA LEU A 70 15.46 5.72 -5.87
C LEU A 70 16.31 6.60 -4.93
N ALA A 71 17.64 6.54 -5.05
CA ALA A 71 18.54 7.35 -4.23
C ALA A 71 18.36 8.86 -4.47
N ARG A 72 18.12 9.27 -5.72
CA ARG A 72 17.81 10.67 -6.08
C ARG A 72 16.49 11.13 -5.46
N ALA A 73 15.44 10.31 -5.54
CA ALA A 73 14.13 10.62 -4.96
C ALA A 73 14.20 10.75 -3.44
N ILE A 74 14.93 9.87 -2.77
CA ILE A 74 15.14 9.93 -1.31
C ILE A 74 15.96 11.17 -0.95
N GLY A 75 17.01 11.46 -1.70
CA GLY A 75 17.92 12.56 -1.45
C GLY A 75 18.84 12.33 -0.25
N SER A 76 19.68 13.32 0.07
CA SER A 76 20.60 13.25 1.21
C SER A 76 19.82 13.18 2.52
N GLN A 77 20.04 12.12 3.30
CA GLN A 77 19.38 11.89 4.60
C GLN A 77 17.83 11.87 4.52
N GLY A 78 17.27 11.52 3.36
CA GLY A 78 15.82 11.48 3.18
C GLY A 78 15.16 12.86 3.04
N GLN A 79 15.92 13.93 2.77
CA GLN A 79 15.37 15.28 2.68
C GLN A 79 14.37 15.44 1.55
N ASN A 80 14.66 14.90 0.35
CA ASN A 80 13.78 15.12 -0.80
C ASN A 80 12.44 14.42 -0.60
N VAL A 81 12.43 13.15 -0.18
CA VAL A 81 11.19 12.41 0.07
C VAL A 81 10.37 13.05 1.19
N ARG A 82 11.03 13.55 2.24
CA ARG A 82 10.34 14.23 3.34
C ARG A 82 9.66 15.52 2.86
N LEU A 83 10.38 16.35 2.12
CA LEU A 83 9.84 17.60 1.55
C LEU A 83 8.70 17.33 0.56
N ALA A 84 8.86 16.32 -0.31
CA ALA A 84 7.82 15.91 -1.24
C ALA A 84 6.57 15.41 -0.50
N SER A 85 6.73 14.65 0.57
CA SER A 85 5.62 14.18 1.42
C SER A 85 4.91 15.34 2.12
N GLU A 86 5.65 16.29 2.71
CA GLU A 86 5.08 17.47 3.35
C GLU A 86 4.35 18.38 2.33
N LEU A 87 4.90 18.53 1.13
CA LEU A 87 4.35 19.36 0.08
C LEU A 87 3.06 18.78 -0.52
N THR A 88 3.03 17.48 -0.77
CA THR A 88 1.89 16.80 -1.43
C THR A 88 0.81 16.37 -0.45
N GLY A 89 1.15 16.26 0.84
CA GLY A 89 0.25 15.75 1.88
C GLY A 89 0.05 14.24 1.85
N TYR A 90 0.87 13.51 1.08
CA TYR A 90 0.87 12.05 1.01
C TYR A 90 2.08 11.48 1.71
N ARG A 91 1.88 10.35 2.37
CA ARG A 91 2.98 9.52 2.87
C ARG A 91 3.56 8.73 1.71
N LEU A 92 4.81 9.02 1.35
CA LEU A 92 5.47 8.44 0.20
C LEU A 92 6.35 7.25 0.64
N ASN A 93 6.03 6.05 0.17
CA ASN A 93 6.84 4.85 0.33
C ASN A 93 7.67 4.67 -0.94
N MET A 94 8.99 4.57 -0.79
CA MET A 94 9.93 4.46 -1.91
C MET A 94 10.39 3.02 -2.04
N LEU A 95 10.10 2.39 -3.17
CA LEU A 95 10.35 0.96 -3.42
C LEU A 95 11.09 0.76 -4.75
N LEU A 96 11.94 -0.25 -4.79
CA LEU A 96 12.42 -0.79 -6.06
C LEU A 96 11.38 -1.75 -6.65
N GLU A 97 11.39 -1.88 -7.97
CA GLU A 97 10.50 -2.80 -8.68
C GLU A 97 10.64 -4.25 -8.17
N ASP A 98 11.86 -4.69 -7.93
CA ASP A 98 12.14 -6.04 -7.40
C ASP A 98 11.56 -6.20 -5.98
N GLU A 99 11.68 -5.18 -5.12
CA GLU A 99 11.13 -5.19 -3.76
C GLU A 99 9.60 -5.18 -3.78
N TYR A 100 9.00 -4.37 -4.65
CA TYR A 100 7.56 -4.32 -4.83
C TYR A 100 7.00 -5.67 -5.33
N ASN A 101 7.64 -6.27 -6.34
CA ASN A 101 7.24 -7.57 -6.87
C ASN A 101 7.39 -8.68 -5.81
N ALA A 102 8.45 -8.66 -5.01
CA ALA A 102 8.63 -9.59 -3.91
C ALA A 102 7.58 -9.42 -2.80
N GLN A 103 7.14 -8.20 -2.52
CA GLN A 103 6.04 -7.95 -1.57
C GLN A 103 4.73 -8.54 -2.09
N ILE A 104 4.37 -8.28 -3.34
CA ILE A 104 3.15 -8.86 -3.96
C ILE A 104 3.22 -10.39 -3.95
N GLU A 105 4.36 -10.97 -4.31
CA GLU A 105 4.52 -12.43 -4.30
C GLU A 105 4.34 -13.02 -2.90
N ASN A 106 4.87 -12.36 -1.88
CA ASN A 106 4.68 -12.77 -0.50
C ASN A 106 3.24 -12.63 -0.03
N GLU A 107 2.55 -11.53 -0.36
CA GLU A 107 1.14 -11.33 -0.04
C GLU A 107 0.27 -12.36 -0.74
N THR A 108 0.48 -12.58 -2.03
CA THR A 108 -0.20 -13.63 -2.81
C THR A 108 -0.03 -15.00 -2.16
N LYS A 109 1.19 -15.32 -1.73
CA LYS A 109 1.47 -16.58 -1.04
C LYS A 109 0.71 -16.69 0.29
N VAL A 110 0.66 -15.63 1.08
CA VAL A 110 -0.08 -15.61 2.35
C VAL A 110 -1.57 -15.85 2.11
N TYR A 111 -2.18 -15.19 1.13
CA TYR A 111 -3.59 -15.39 0.79
C TYR A 111 -3.86 -16.78 0.23
N ARG A 112 -3.00 -17.28 -0.66
CA ARG A 112 -3.10 -18.65 -1.16
C ARG A 112 -3.02 -19.68 -0.04
N ASP A 113 -2.05 -19.54 0.86
CA ASP A 113 -1.89 -20.44 2.01
C ASP A 113 -3.10 -20.34 2.98
N LEU A 114 -3.69 -19.15 3.13
CA LEU A 114 -4.93 -18.96 3.88
C LEU A 114 -6.07 -19.78 3.26
N PHE A 115 -6.34 -19.61 1.97
CA PHE A 115 -7.41 -20.32 1.29
C PHE A 115 -7.17 -21.82 1.24
N TYR A 116 -5.95 -22.26 0.92
CA TYR A 116 -5.57 -23.67 0.93
C TYR A 116 -5.88 -24.34 2.28
N ASN A 117 -5.45 -23.74 3.39
CA ASN A 117 -5.60 -24.33 4.72
C ASN A 117 -6.99 -24.19 5.32
N ARG A 118 -7.73 -23.13 4.99
CA ARG A 118 -9.00 -22.81 5.64
C ARG A 118 -10.22 -23.28 4.86
N LEU A 119 -10.12 -23.31 3.52
CA LEU A 119 -11.20 -23.77 2.65
C LEU A 119 -11.05 -25.24 2.22
N GLU A 120 -9.95 -25.89 2.60
CA GLU A 120 -9.63 -27.26 2.19
C GLU A 120 -9.75 -27.47 0.67
N VAL A 121 -9.26 -26.51 -0.09
CA VAL A 121 -9.17 -26.52 -1.55
C VAL A 121 -7.77 -26.92 -2.00
N ASP A 122 -7.60 -27.30 -3.26
CA ASP A 122 -6.27 -27.56 -3.80
C ASP A 122 -5.49 -26.25 -4.07
N GLU A 123 -4.20 -26.39 -4.35
CA GLU A 123 -3.31 -25.24 -4.53
C GLU A 123 -3.68 -24.41 -5.77
N ASP A 124 -4.14 -25.06 -6.84
CA ASP A 124 -4.53 -24.40 -8.09
C ASP A 124 -5.79 -23.55 -7.86
N LEU A 125 -6.77 -24.05 -7.14
CA LEU A 125 -7.97 -23.30 -6.80
C LEU A 125 -7.69 -22.17 -5.81
N ALA A 126 -6.84 -22.43 -4.80
CA ALA A 126 -6.42 -21.37 -3.89
C ALA A 126 -5.71 -20.22 -4.63
N GLN A 127 -4.87 -20.55 -5.63
CA GLN A 127 -4.23 -19.53 -6.48
C GLN A 127 -5.26 -18.80 -7.34
N ALA A 128 -6.21 -19.50 -7.94
CA ALA A 128 -7.26 -18.89 -8.76
C ALA A 128 -8.13 -17.91 -7.96
N LEU A 129 -8.43 -18.21 -6.68
CA LEU A 129 -9.14 -17.27 -5.80
C LEU A 129 -8.35 -15.98 -5.57
N VAL A 130 -7.03 -16.08 -5.39
CA VAL A 130 -6.17 -14.89 -5.26
C VAL A 130 -6.07 -14.12 -6.58
N ASP A 131 -6.00 -14.79 -7.72
CA ASP A 131 -5.90 -14.16 -9.05
C ASP A 131 -7.16 -13.35 -9.41
N ILE A 132 -8.33 -13.74 -8.90
CA ILE A 132 -9.58 -12.96 -9.02
C ILE A 132 -9.58 -11.74 -8.10
N GLY A 133 -8.71 -11.72 -7.07
CA GLY A 133 -8.53 -10.59 -6.16
C GLY A 133 -9.08 -10.83 -4.76
N PHE A 134 -9.46 -12.04 -4.37
CA PHE A 134 -9.85 -12.35 -3.00
C PHE A 134 -8.64 -12.30 -2.07
N THR A 135 -8.82 -11.64 -0.93
CA THR A 135 -7.79 -11.47 0.10
C THR A 135 -8.23 -11.98 1.47
N THR A 136 -9.54 -12.13 1.68
CA THR A 136 -10.15 -12.52 2.96
C THR A 136 -11.15 -13.65 2.79
N LEU A 137 -11.39 -14.41 3.88
CA LEU A 137 -12.41 -15.44 3.93
C LEU A 137 -13.83 -14.85 3.86
N GLU A 138 -14.02 -13.65 4.40
CA GLU A 138 -15.28 -12.93 4.36
C GLU A 138 -15.69 -12.60 2.92
N GLU A 139 -14.74 -12.15 2.09
CA GLU A 139 -15.01 -11.89 0.66
C GLU A 139 -15.50 -13.16 -0.03
N VAL A 140 -14.81 -14.29 0.15
CA VAL A 140 -15.21 -15.58 -0.44
C VAL A 140 -16.59 -16.03 0.06
N ALA A 141 -16.89 -15.82 1.36
CA ALA A 141 -18.12 -16.25 2.00
C ALA A 141 -19.38 -15.53 1.51
N TYR A 142 -19.26 -14.25 1.13
CA TYR A 142 -20.42 -13.37 0.93
C TYR A 142 -20.49 -12.73 -0.47
N VAL A 143 -19.51 -12.93 -1.32
CA VAL A 143 -19.55 -12.43 -2.70
C VAL A 143 -20.62 -13.21 -3.52
N PRO A 144 -21.26 -12.57 -4.52
CA PRO A 144 -22.16 -13.29 -5.43
C PRO A 144 -21.47 -14.44 -6.17
N ALA A 145 -22.20 -15.55 -6.40
CA ALA A 145 -21.66 -16.74 -7.06
C ALA A 145 -21.13 -16.46 -8.48
N GLU A 146 -21.67 -15.44 -9.14
CA GLU A 146 -21.25 -15.01 -10.48
C GLU A 146 -19.78 -14.63 -10.57
N THR A 147 -19.20 -14.17 -9.45
CA THR A 147 -17.76 -13.79 -9.39
C THR A 147 -16.84 -14.99 -9.54
N PHE A 148 -17.30 -16.20 -9.22
CA PHE A 148 -16.51 -17.42 -9.35
C PHE A 148 -16.56 -18.05 -10.75
N TYR A 149 -17.46 -17.58 -11.63
CA TYR A 149 -17.60 -18.16 -12.98
C TYR A 149 -16.40 -17.90 -13.88
N ASP A 150 -15.53 -16.99 -13.51
CA ASP A 150 -14.24 -16.75 -14.19
C ASP A 150 -13.18 -17.83 -13.86
N ILE A 151 -13.46 -18.73 -12.90
CA ILE A 151 -12.57 -19.84 -12.55
C ILE A 151 -12.96 -21.08 -13.36
N ASP A 152 -12.05 -21.50 -14.22
CA ASP A 152 -12.25 -22.71 -15.02
C ASP A 152 -12.42 -23.95 -14.14
N GLY A 153 -13.49 -24.70 -14.38
CA GLY A 153 -13.72 -26.00 -13.72
C GLY A 153 -14.49 -25.95 -12.40
N LEU A 154 -14.96 -24.77 -11.97
CA LEU A 154 -15.90 -24.67 -10.85
C LEU A 154 -17.34 -24.76 -11.35
N ASP A 155 -18.12 -25.67 -10.74
CA ASP A 155 -19.56 -25.75 -10.90
C ASP A 155 -20.28 -25.10 -9.71
N ASP A 156 -21.58 -24.87 -9.83
CA ASP A 156 -22.39 -24.22 -8.78
C ASP A 156 -22.32 -24.98 -7.45
N GLU A 157 -22.23 -26.32 -7.49
CA GLU A 157 -22.15 -27.16 -6.27
C GLU A 157 -20.81 -26.96 -5.55
N ALA A 158 -19.72 -26.85 -6.29
CA ALA A 158 -18.39 -26.56 -5.74
C ALA A 158 -18.32 -25.12 -5.17
N ILE A 159 -18.92 -24.14 -5.85
CA ILE A 159 -18.99 -22.75 -5.36
C ILE A 159 -19.73 -22.70 -4.05
N ASP A 160 -20.92 -23.31 -3.95
CA ASP A 160 -21.71 -23.38 -2.71
C ASP A 160 -20.91 -24.02 -1.57
N ALA A 161 -20.20 -25.12 -1.85
CA ALA A 161 -19.38 -25.81 -0.86
C ALA A 161 -18.22 -24.95 -0.34
N ILE A 162 -17.55 -24.20 -1.23
CA ILE A 162 -16.45 -23.27 -0.87
C ILE A 162 -17.00 -22.12 -0.01
N GLN A 163 -18.11 -21.53 -0.41
CA GLN A 163 -18.75 -20.45 0.36
C GLN A 163 -19.23 -20.90 1.74
N GLU A 164 -19.75 -22.13 1.86
CA GLU A 164 -20.17 -22.66 3.14
C GLU A 164 -18.98 -22.88 4.08
N ARG A 165 -17.88 -23.46 3.59
CA ARG A 165 -16.62 -23.57 4.35
C ARG A 165 -16.05 -22.23 4.75
N ALA A 166 -16.10 -21.23 3.86
CA ALA A 166 -15.66 -19.88 4.15
C ALA A 166 -16.48 -19.25 5.28
N LYS A 167 -17.82 -19.40 5.27
CA LYS A 167 -18.72 -18.94 6.34
C LYS A 167 -18.41 -19.61 7.68
N GLU A 168 -18.20 -20.93 7.68
CA GLU A 168 -17.84 -21.68 8.89
C GLU A 168 -16.51 -21.20 9.45
N ALA A 169 -15.51 -20.97 8.59
CA ALA A 169 -14.19 -20.47 8.99
C ALA A 169 -14.26 -19.05 9.58
N VAL A 170 -15.04 -18.15 8.99
CA VAL A 170 -15.27 -16.78 9.50
C VAL A 170 -15.94 -16.83 10.89
N ILE A 171 -16.99 -17.66 11.06
CA ILE A 171 -17.68 -17.80 12.35
C ILE A 171 -16.73 -18.37 13.42
N ALA A 172 -15.88 -19.35 13.06
CA ALA A 172 -14.89 -19.90 13.97
C ALA A 172 -13.88 -18.87 14.44
N ASP A 173 -13.41 -17.99 13.52
CA ASP A 173 -12.47 -16.90 13.83
C ASP A 173 -13.11 -15.83 14.73
N GLU A 174 -14.37 -15.49 14.49
CA GLU A 174 -15.10 -14.55 15.35
C GLU A 174 -15.29 -15.09 16.78
N LEU A 175 -15.64 -16.38 16.91
CA LEU A 175 -15.77 -17.03 18.21
C LEU A 175 -14.44 -17.08 18.97
N GLN A 176 -13.34 -17.34 18.27
CA GLN A 176 -12.01 -17.36 18.86
C GLN A 176 -11.57 -15.96 19.32
N LYS A 177 -11.83 -14.93 18.53
CA LYS A 177 -11.60 -13.52 18.90
C LYS A 177 -12.39 -13.14 20.16
N GLN A 178 -13.67 -13.54 20.26
CA GLN A 178 -14.50 -13.28 21.43
C GLN A 178 -14.02 -14.01 22.70
N GLN A 179 -13.47 -15.20 22.56
CA GLN A 179 -12.89 -15.96 23.69
C GLN A 179 -11.60 -15.28 24.18
N THR A 180 -10.73 -14.85 23.27
CA THR A 180 -9.48 -14.17 23.61
C THR A 180 -9.72 -12.82 24.28
N ILE A 181 -10.80 -12.11 23.92
CA ILE A 181 -11.18 -10.83 24.57
C ILE A 181 -11.74 -11.06 25.99
N LYS A 182 -12.35 -12.22 26.24
CA LYS A 182 -12.91 -12.55 27.56
C LYS A 182 -11.86 -13.00 28.58
N GLU A 183 -10.71 -13.45 28.14
CA GLU A 183 -9.59 -13.78 29.02
C GLU A 183 -8.60 -12.60 29.04
N PRO A 184 -8.60 -11.77 30.12
CA PRO A 184 -7.62 -10.70 30.24
C PRO A 184 -6.22 -11.31 30.28
N SER A 185 -5.27 -10.74 29.52
CA SER A 185 -3.89 -11.23 29.53
C SER A 185 -3.32 -11.26 30.96
N ALA A 186 -2.46 -12.24 31.25
CA ALA A 186 -1.80 -12.33 32.56
C ALA A 186 -1.05 -11.06 32.96
N GLU A 187 -0.61 -10.26 31.98
CA GLU A 187 0.02 -8.95 32.20
C GLU A 187 -0.98 -7.88 32.67
N LEU A 188 -2.22 -7.91 32.16
CA LEU A 188 -3.30 -6.99 32.59
C LEU A 188 -3.77 -7.31 34.00
N LEU A 189 -3.78 -8.60 34.40
CA LEU A 189 -4.13 -9.04 35.75
C LEU A 189 -3.02 -8.74 36.77
N ALA A 190 -1.79 -8.51 36.32
CA ALA A 190 -0.65 -8.14 37.17
C ALA A 190 -0.56 -6.63 37.47
N LEU A 191 -1.40 -5.79 36.85
CA LEU A 191 -1.45 -4.37 37.16
C LEU A 191 -2.19 -4.15 38.49
N GLU A 192 -1.51 -3.55 39.49
CA GLU A 192 -2.10 -3.21 40.77
C GLU A 192 -3.29 -2.25 40.58
N GLY A 193 -4.48 -2.68 40.98
CA GLY A 193 -5.70 -1.86 40.99
C GLY A 193 -6.83 -2.35 40.07
N MET A 194 -6.66 -3.41 39.29
CA MET A 194 -7.76 -4.09 38.60
C MET A 194 -8.31 -5.22 39.48
N THR A 195 -9.49 -5.01 40.02
CA THR A 195 -10.31 -6.10 40.57
C THR A 195 -11.22 -6.66 39.47
N PRO A 196 -11.51 -7.98 39.43
CA PRO A 196 -12.38 -8.63 38.46
C PRO A 196 -13.82 -8.13 38.50
#